data_728312bac0d9e5b2393078af2547511e
#
_entry.id   728312bac0d9e5b2393078af2547511e
#
_cell.length_a   1.000
_cell.length_b   1.000
_cell.length_c   1.000
_cell.angle_alpha   90.00
_cell.angle_beta   90.00
_cell.angle_gamma   90.00
#
_symmetry.space_group_name_H-M   'P 1'
#
loop_
_entity.id
_entity.type
_entity.pdbx_description
1 polymer ?
#
loop_
_entity_poly.entity_id
_entity_poly.type
_entity_poly.pdbx_seq_one_letter_code
_entity_poly.pdbx_strand_id
1 'polypeptide(L)'
;MVTENKESKPFSFKSFLEQYHVVIPMVQRDYAQGRTTDDVTRVRNRFLDAIKSYLVKSEDDNDVMKMDFIYGETEQVRSTTTANKQEKIIVTPLDGQQRLTTLYLLHWYAAKKGVVEASNYEFLNNFTYDIRPSSRDFCSHLLQYVPDWSLSFHDQLVDQNWFMGEWLNDPTVIGMLVMLDS
;
A
#
# COMPACT_ATOMS: atom_id res chain seq x y z
N MET A 1 -3.20 -37.48 0.94
CA MET A 1 -3.81 -36.27 0.41
C MET A 1 -2.77 -35.57 -0.46
N VAL A 2 -2.95 -35.62 -1.77
CA VAL A 2 -2.03 -34.97 -2.72
C VAL A 2 -2.48 -33.50 -2.75
N THR A 3 -1.67 -32.60 -2.20
CA THR A 3 -1.85 -31.17 -2.38
C THR A 3 -1.50 -30.84 -3.84
N GLU A 4 -2.50 -30.55 -4.64
CA GLU A 4 -2.29 -29.96 -5.96
C GLU A 4 -1.47 -28.68 -5.80
N ASN A 5 -0.26 -28.70 -6.34
CA ASN A 5 0.57 -27.53 -6.53
C ASN A 5 -0.08 -26.67 -7.61
N LYS A 6 -1.05 -25.81 -7.23
CA LYS A 6 -1.52 -24.75 -8.11
C LYS A 6 -0.34 -23.78 -8.27
N GLU A 7 0.28 -23.79 -9.44
CA GLU A 7 1.19 -22.72 -9.84
C GLU A 7 0.48 -21.38 -9.64
N SER A 8 0.93 -20.63 -8.66
CA SER A 8 0.39 -19.30 -8.38
C SER A 8 0.81 -18.37 -9.52
N LYS A 9 -0.16 -17.93 -10.33
CA LYS A 9 0.10 -16.89 -11.32
C LYS A 9 0.49 -15.60 -10.61
N PRO A 10 1.53 -14.89 -11.09
CA PRO A 10 1.90 -13.60 -10.52
C PRO A 10 0.76 -12.60 -10.73
N PHE A 11 0.49 -11.80 -9.69
CA PHE A 11 -0.45 -10.69 -9.73
C PHE A 11 0.32 -9.37 -9.91
N SER A 12 -0.23 -8.42 -10.67
CA SER A 12 0.14 -7.02 -10.48
C SER A 12 -0.49 -6.52 -9.19
N PHE A 13 0.07 -5.46 -8.58
CA PHE A 13 -0.52 -4.88 -7.37
C PHE A 13 -1.97 -4.44 -7.58
N LYS A 14 -2.26 -3.83 -8.73
CA LYS A 14 -3.62 -3.45 -9.13
C LYS A 14 -4.54 -4.67 -9.17
N SER A 15 -4.22 -5.69 -9.97
CA SER A 15 -5.06 -6.89 -10.11
C SER A 15 -5.23 -7.66 -8.80
N PHE A 16 -4.24 -7.58 -7.90
CA PHE A 16 -4.34 -8.16 -6.57
C PHE A 16 -5.38 -7.43 -5.71
N LEU A 17 -5.35 -6.09 -5.69
CA LEU A 17 -6.34 -5.31 -4.94
C LEU A 17 -7.73 -5.27 -5.62
N GLU A 18 -7.83 -5.46 -6.92
CA GLU A 18 -9.13 -5.62 -7.59
C GLU A 18 -9.83 -6.93 -7.18
N GLN A 19 -9.06 -7.96 -6.89
CA GLN A 19 -9.59 -9.27 -6.51
C GLN A 19 -9.74 -9.45 -5.00
N TYR A 20 -8.86 -8.85 -4.20
CA TYR A 20 -8.75 -9.06 -2.77
C TYR A 20 -8.84 -7.76 -1.99
N HIS A 21 -9.46 -7.84 -0.80
CA HIS A 21 -9.39 -6.76 0.18
C HIS A 21 -8.26 -7.05 1.16
N VAL A 22 -7.21 -6.24 1.12
CA VAL A 22 -6.01 -6.43 1.94
C VAL A 22 -6.15 -5.70 3.25
N VAL A 23 -6.00 -6.43 4.35
CA VAL A 23 -6.07 -5.90 5.71
C VAL A 23 -4.76 -6.20 6.43
N ILE A 24 -3.96 -5.17 6.67
CA ILE A 24 -2.69 -5.30 7.40
C ILE A 24 -2.98 -5.51 8.89
N PRO A 25 -2.59 -6.64 9.50
CA PRO A 25 -2.93 -6.95 10.89
C PRO A 25 -2.04 -6.20 11.90
N MET A 26 -2.57 -5.98 13.11
CA MET A 26 -1.87 -5.25 14.18
C MET A 26 -0.65 -6.00 14.73
N VAL A 27 -0.68 -7.33 14.72
CA VAL A 27 0.36 -8.17 15.38
C VAL A 27 1.70 -8.11 14.64
N GLN A 28 1.73 -7.50 13.49
CA GLN A 28 2.91 -7.42 12.64
C GLN A 28 3.74 -6.14 12.93
N ARG A 29 4.95 -6.15 12.38
CA ARG A 29 5.90 -5.04 12.53
C ARG A 29 5.31 -3.74 11.97
N ASP A 30 5.63 -2.63 12.63
CA ASP A 30 5.37 -1.29 12.09
C ASP A 30 5.89 -1.16 10.65
N TYR A 31 5.40 -0.15 9.93
CA TYR A 31 5.94 0.14 8.60
C TYR A 31 7.40 0.61 8.73
N ALA A 32 8.30 -0.36 8.77
CA ALA A 32 9.71 -0.16 9.11
C ALA A 32 10.51 0.52 7.99
N GLN A 33 10.05 0.47 6.74
CA GLN A 33 10.75 1.12 5.61
C GLN A 33 10.76 2.64 5.72
N GLY A 34 9.84 3.23 6.47
CA GLY A 34 9.83 4.65 6.78
C GLY A 34 10.73 5.09 7.94
N ARG A 35 11.44 4.19 8.60
CA ARG A 35 12.38 4.56 9.66
C ARG A 35 13.56 5.34 9.10
N THR A 36 14.14 6.23 9.93
CA THR A 36 15.21 7.17 9.52
C THR A 36 16.62 6.70 9.86
N THR A 37 16.80 5.44 10.31
CA THR A 37 18.14 4.89 10.53
C THR A 37 18.87 4.69 9.21
N ASP A 38 20.19 4.83 9.19
CA ASP A 38 21.03 4.74 7.98
C ASP A 38 20.82 3.43 7.20
N ASP A 39 20.71 2.30 7.92
CA ASP A 39 20.49 1.00 7.29
C ASP A 39 19.13 0.91 6.60
N VAL A 40 18.07 1.39 7.25
CA VAL A 40 16.73 1.41 6.66
C VAL A 40 16.65 2.38 5.49
N THR A 41 17.24 3.57 5.62
CA THR A 41 17.32 4.55 4.54
C THR A 41 18.02 3.96 3.32
N ARG A 42 19.12 3.26 3.51
CA ARG A 42 19.85 2.58 2.43
C ARG A 42 19.00 1.50 1.75
N VAL A 43 18.28 0.69 2.52
CA VAL A 43 17.38 -0.36 1.98
C VAL A 43 16.22 0.27 1.21
N ARG A 44 15.58 1.30 1.76
CA ARG A 44 14.51 2.06 1.11
C ARG A 44 14.96 2.65 -0.22
N ASN A 45 16.08 3.36 -0.23
CA ASN A 45 16.60 4.00 -1.44
C ASN A 45 16.92 2.96 -2.52
N ARG A 46 17.55 1.84 -2.16
CA ARG A 46 17.81 0.75 -3.11
C ARG A 46 16.51 0.18 -3.72
N PHE A 47 15.48 0.04 -2.90
CA PHE A 47 14.19 -0.46 -3.35
C PHE A 47 13.52 0.54 -4.31
N LEU A 48 13.49 1.82 -3.95
CA LEU A 48 12.94 2.89 -4.80
C LEU A 48 13.74 3.04 -6.11
N ASP A 49 15.08 2.97 -6.05
CA ASP A 49 15.95 3.02 -7.23
C ASP A 49 15.70 1.83 -8.16
N ALA A 50 15.46 0.63 -7.61
CA ALA A 50 15.13 -0.55 -8.39
C ALA A 50 13.79 -0.37 -9.12
N ILE A 51 12.76 0.14 -8.43
CA ILE A 51 11.45 0.45 -9.04
C ILE A 51 11.62 1.52 -10.13
N LYS A 52 12.31 2.61 -9.82
CA LYS A 52 12.55 3.70 -10.77
C LYS A 52 13.28 3.21 -12.01
N SER A 53 14.33 2.43 -11.83
CA SER A 53 15.12 1.86 -12.94
C SER A 53 14.27 0.95 -13.82
N TYR A 54 13.33 0.22 -13.22
CA TYR A 54 12.39 -0.61 -13.95
C TYR A 54 11.37 0.23 -14.75
N LEU A 55 10.79 1.27 -14.13
CA LEU A 55 9.80 2.13 -14.78
C LEU A 55 10.35 2.97 -15.93
N VAL A 56 11.66 3.21 -15.96
CA VAL A 56 12.35 3.98 -17.03
C VAL A 56 12.78 3.07 -18.18
N LYS A 57 12.73 1.73 -18.03
CA LYS A 57 13.03 0.81 -19.12
C LYS A 57 12.04 0.98 -20.27
N SER A 58 12.51 0.76 -21.49
CA SER A 58 11.69 0.79 -22.69
C SER A 58 10.60 -0.30 -22.66
N GLU A 59 9.43 -0.02 -23.22
CA GLU A 59 8.31 -0.97 -23.35
C GLU A 59 8.67 -2.23 -24.17
N ASP A 60 9.74 -2.19 -24.96
CA ASP A 60 10.24 -3.34 -25.72
C ASP A 60 10.93 -4.40 -24.85
N ASP A 61 11.24 -4.07 -23.61
CA ASP A 61 11.83 -5.01 -22.65
C ASP A 61 10.69 -5.70 -21.87
N ASN A 62 10.26 -6.87 -22.35
CA ASN A 62 9.22 -7.71 -21.72
C ASN A 62 9.60 -8.25 -20.32
N ASP A 63 10.62 -7.67 -19.70
CA ASP A 63 11.06 -8.04 -18.37
C ASP A 63 10.11 -7.48 -17.32
N VAL A 64 9.42 -8.33 -16.59
CA VAL A 64 8.49 -7.96 -15.52
C VAL A 64 9.24 -7.97 -14.19
N MET A 65 9.28 -6.82 -13.50
CA MET A 65 9.83 -6.78 -12.14
C MET A 65 9.03 -7.67 -11.21
N LYS A 66 9.61 -8.83 -10.86
CA LYS A 66 9.01 -9.76 -9.92
C LYS A 66 9.41 -9.33 -8.50
N MET A 67 8.42 -8.96 -7.73
CA MET A 67 8.55 -8.81 -6.28
C MET A 67 8.26 -10.16 -5.64
N ASP A 68 8.94 -10.44 -4.54
CA ASP A 68 8.86 -11.69 -3.79
C ASP A 68 7.42 -12.03 -3.35
N PHE A 69 7.21 -13.21 -2.79
CA PHE A 69 5.90 -13.73 -2.40
C PHE A 69 5.22 -12.86 -1.34
N ILE A 70 3.89 -12.80 -1.40
CA ILE A 70 3.03 -12.40 -0.30
C ILE A 70 2.46 -13.68 0.30
N TYR A 71 2.66 -13.84 1.60
CA TYR A 71 2.15 -14.98 2.35
C TYR A 71 1.17 -14.50 3.42
N GLY A 72 0.04 -15.15 3.55
CA GLY A 72 -0.99 -14.73 4.50
C GLY A 72 -2.20 -15.64 4.54
N GLU A 73 -3.19 -15.26 5.34
CA GLU A 73 -4.47 -15.93 5.48
C GLU A 73 -5.51 -15.30 4.56
N THR A 74 -6.47 -16.09 4.12
CA THR A 74 -7.60 -15.63 3.32
C THR A 74 -8.92 -15.99 4.01
N GLU A 75 -9.83 -15.03 4.10
CA GLU A 75 -11.18 -15.21 4.63
C GLU A 75 -12.22 -14.76 3.61
N GLN A 76 -13.25 -15.58 3.38
CA GLN A 76 -14.39 -15.19 2.58
C GLN A 76 -15.47 -14.54 3.45
N VAL A 77 -15.69 -13.24 3.27
CA VAL A 77 -16.72 -12.51 4.00
C VAL A 77 -17.92 -12.27 3.08
N ARG A 78 -19.08 -12.78 3.50
CA ARG A 78 -20.35 -12.50 2.82
C ARG A 78 -20.97 -11.24 3.39
N SER A 79 -21.06 -10.18 2.58
CA SER A 79 -21.83 -9.01 2.96
C SER A 79 -23.33 -9.36 3.05
N THR A 80 -23.92 -9.17 4.24
CA THR A 80 -25.35 -9.37 4.48
C THR A 80 -26.22 -8.16 4.13
N THR A 81 -25.66 -7.15 3.51
CA THR A 81 -26.42 -5.93 3.11
C THR A 81 -27.30 -6.23 1.89
N THR A 82 -28.58 -5.96 2.03
CA THR A 82 -29.76 -6.44 1.28
C THR A 82 -29.83 -6.11 -0.22
N ALA A 83 -28.86 -5.44 -0.83
CA ALA A 83 -28.96 -5.03 -2.24
C ALA A 83 -27.92 -5.64 -3.19
N ASN A 84 -26.73 -6.02 -2.72
CA ASN A 84 -25.72 -6.66 -3.56
C ASN A 84 -24.94 -7.70 -2.73
N LYS A 85 -25.15 -8.99 -3.03
CA LYS A 85 -24.32 -10.08 -2.50
C LYS A 85 -22.94 -10.04 -3.18
N GLN A 86 -22.08 -9.14 -2.79
CA GLN A 86 -20.67 -9.20 -3.19
C GLN A 86 -19.90 -10.02 -2.14
N GLU A 87 -19.42 -11.18 -2.54
CA GLU A 87 -18.44 -11.93 -1.76
C GLU A 87 -17.11 -11.19 -1.84
N LYS A 88 -16.61 -10.72 -0.70
CA LYS A 88 -15.27 -10.15 -0.60
C LYS A 88 -14.32 -11.20 -0.03
N ILE A 89 -13.18 -11.37 -0.67
CA ILE A 89 -12.10 -12.19 -0.11
C ILE A 89 -11.13 -11.24 0.59
N ILE A 90 -11.04 -11.37 1.90
CA ILE A 90 -10.07 -10.63 2.71
C ILE A 90 -8.76 -11.41 2.72
N VAL A 91 -7.66 -10.71 2.49
CA VAL A 91 -6.30 -11.23 2.64
C VAL A 91 -5.62 -10.51 3.80
N THR A 92 -5.22 -11.29 4.80
CA THR A 92 -4.43 -10.83 5.95
C THR A 92 -2.99 -11.29 5.78
N PRO A 93 -2.09 -10.43 5.27
CA PRO A 93 -0.72 -10.83 4.98
C PRO A 93 0.08 -11.06 6.27
N LEU A 94 0.78 -12.20 6.36
CA LEU A 94 1.77 -12.50 7.39
C LEU A 94 3.18 -12.04 6.97
N ASP A 95 3.44 -12.05 5.67
CA ASP A 95 4.66 -11.48 5.07
C ASP A 95 4.32 -10.65 3.83
N GLY A 96 5.24 -9.75 3.45
CA GLY A 96 5.07 -8.83 2.32
C GLY A 96 4.38 -7.51 2.64
N GLN A 97 3.99 -7.26 3.89
CA GLN A 97 3.27 -6.03 4.30
C GLN A 97 4.03 -4.75 3.97
N GLN A 98 5.34 -4.73 4.18
CA GLN A 98 6.19 -3.57 3.88
C GLN A 98 6.13 -3.23 2.38
N ARG A 99 6.20 -4.25 1.54
CA ARG A 99 6.11 -4.11 0.07
C ARG A 99 4.71 -3.63 -0.34
N LEU A 100 3.66 -4.24 0.22
CA LEU A 100 2.27 -3.83 -0.05
C LEU A 100 2.01 -2.38 0.32
N THR A 101 2.48 -1.93 1.49
CA THR A 101 2.35 -0.54 1.92
C THR A 101 3.11 0.41 1.00
N THR A 102 4.35 0.06 0.63
CA THR A 102 5.13 0.88 -0.31
C THR A 102 4.45 0.97 -1.68
N LEU A 103 3.92 -0.15 -2.19
CA LEU A 103 3.18 -0.15 -3.45
C LEU A 103 1.88 0.65 -3.38
N TYR A 104 1.18 0.60 -2.25
CA TYR A 104 0.00 1.42 -2.00
C TYR A 104 0.34 2.92 -2.10
N LEU A 105 1.38 3.37 -1.39
CA LEU A 105 1.82 4.76 -1.42
C LEU A 105 2.29 5.19 -2.82
N LEU A 106 3.03 4.33 -3.52
CA LEU A 106 3.51 4.58 -4.88
C LEU A 106 2.33 4.76 -5.86
N HIS A 107 1.33 3.87 -5.79
CA HIS A 107 0.15 3.97 -6.67
C HIS A 107 -0.71 5.19 -6.32
N TRP A 108 -0.85 5.51 -5.04
CA TRP A 108 -1.49 6.75 -4.62
C TRP A 108 -0.76 7.98 -5.18
N TYR A 109 0.56 8.03 -5.04
CA TYR A 109 1.37 9.12 -5.59
C TYR A 109 1.17 9.25 -7.10
N ALA A 110 1.26 8.16 -7.85
CA ALA A 110 1.06 8.16 -9.30
C ALA A 110 -0.35 8.62 -9.70
N ALA A 111 -1.38 8.19 -8.93
CA ALA A 111 -2.75 8.64 -9.13
C ALA A 111 -2.89 10.16 -8.97
N LYS A 112 -2.35 10.69 -7.87
CA LYS A 112 -2.45 12.12 -7.56
C LYS A 112 -1.60 12.99 -8.50
N LYS A 113 -0.50 12.44 -9.02
CA LYS A 113 0.34 13.10 -10.04
C LYS A 113 -0.32 13.15 -11.43
N GLY A 114 -1.44 12.48 -11.61
CA GLY A 114 -2.17 12.45 -12.89
C GLY A 114 -1.49 11.60 -13.96
N VAL A 115 -0.68 10.63 -13.55
CA VAL A 115 -0.02 9.69 -14.47
C VAL A 115 -1.05 8.81 -15.19
N VAL A 116 -2.18 8.53 -14.53
CA VAL A 116 -3.32 7.78 -15.06
C VAL A 116 -4.62 8.41 -14.55
N GLU A 117 -5.74 8.19 -15.25
CA GLU A 117 -7.05 8.70 -14.83
C GLU A 117 -7.46 8.22 -13.43
N ALA A 118 -8.09 9.09 -12.64
CA ALA A 118 -8.47 8.84 -11.25
C ALA A 118 -9.34 7.60 -11.06
N SER A 119 -10.23 7.29 -12.01
CA SER A 119 -11.07 6.08 -12.01
C SER A 119 -10.28 4.77 -12.00
N ASN A 120 -9.04 4.78 -12.51
CA ASN A 120 -8.19 3.61 -12.55
C ASN A 120 -7.51 3.28 -11.21
N TYR A 121 -7.75 4.07 -10.14
CA TYR A 121 -7.14 3.88 -8.82
C TYR A 121 -8.14 3.55 -7.71
N GLU A 122 -9.41 3.29 -8.05
CA GLU A 122 -10.44 2.87 -7.08
C GLU A 122 -10.07 1.61 -6.31
N PHE A 123 -9.24 0.74 -6.91
CA PHE A 123 -8.75 -0.47 -6.26
C PHE A 123 -7.97 -0.19 -4.96
N LEU A 124 -7.40 1.01 -4.79
CA LEU A 124 -6.70 1.40 -3.56
C LEU A 124 -7.62 1.42 -2.33
N ASN A 125 -8.95 1.54 -2.51
CA ASN A 125 -9.92 1.40 -1.41
C ASN A 125 -9.96 -0.01 -0.80
N ASN A 126 -9.36 -0.99 -1.48
CA ASN A 126 -9.27 -2.36 -1.01
C ASN A 126 -8.00 -2.65 -0.19
N PHE A 127 -7.30 -1.61 0.26
CA PHE A 127 -6.15 -1.72 1.16
C PHE A 127 -6.42 -0.95 2.45
N THR A 128 -6.22 -1.59 3.60
CA THR A 128 -6.43 -0.96 4.91
C THR A 128 -5.59 -1.60 6.01
N TYR A 129 -5.59 -0.96 7.18
CA TYR A 129 -5.04 -1.49 8.42
C TYR A 129 -6.17 -1.91 9.37
N ASP A 130 -6.02 -3.05 10.06
CA ASP A 130 -7.11 -3.62 10.87
C ASP A 130 -7.35 -2.81 12.16
N ILE A 131 -6.42 -2.80 13.09
CA ILE A 131 -6.69 -2.41 14.50
C ILE A 131 -6.01 -1.09 14.89
N ARG A 132 -5.19 -0.50 14.05
CA ARG A 132 -4.62 0.83 14.31
C ARG A 132 -5.52 1.91 13.69
N PRO A 133 -6.40 2.54 14.48
CA PRO A 133 -7.28 3.59 13.96
C PRO A 133 -6.49 4.67 13.23
N SER A 134 -5.35 5.09 13.79
CA SER A 134 -4.46 6.09 13.19
C SER A 134 -4.01 5.72 11.78
N SER A 135 -3.44 4.53 11.58
CA SER A 135 -2.96 4.08 10.27
C SER A 135 -4.11 3.85 9.29
N ARG A 136 -5.23 3.27 9.76
CA ARG A 136 -6.43 3.05 8.94
C ARG A 136 -7.04 4.38 8.48
N ASP A 137 -7.26 5.28 9.42
CA ASP A 137 -7.93 6.56 9.16
C ASP A 137 -7.00 7.46 8.32
N PHE A 138 -5.67 7.42 8.55
CA PHE A 138 -4.69 8.08 7.70
C PHE A 138 -4.78 7.61 6.25
N CYS A 139 -4.78 6.30 5.98
CA CYS A 139 -4.94 5.77 4.62
C CYS A 139 -6.26 6.22 3.97
N SER A 140 -7.36 6.23 4.72
CA SER A 140 -8.67 6.67 4.24
C SER A 140 -8.68 8.14 3.84
N HIS A 141 -8.11 9.02 4.66
CA HIS A 141 -7.99 10.44 4.37
C HIS A 141 -7.02 10.72 3.23
N LEU A 142 -5.91 9.97 3.17
CA LEU A 142 -4.91 10.09 2.11
C LEU A 142 -5.52 9.87 0.72
N LEU A 143 -6.44 8.92 0.57
CA LEU A 143 -7.13 8.68 -0.70
C LEU A 143 -7.92 9.88 -1.21
N GLN A 144 -8.49 10.67 -0.29
CA GLN A 144 -9.29 11.86 -0.61
C GLN A 144 -8.40 13.12 -0.80
N TYR A 145 -7.18 13.09 -0.28
CA TYR A 145 -6.30 14.25 -0.23
C TYR A 145 -5.80 14.65 -1.62
N VAL A 146 -5.70 15.96 -1.85
CA VAL A 146 -5.12 16.55 -3.06
C VAL A 146 -3.84 17.28 -2.65
N PRO A 147 -2.66 16.78 -3.05
CA PRO A 147 -1.39 17.32 -2.59
C PRO A 147 -1.00 18.63 -3.28
N ASP A 148 -0.33 19.51 -2.53
CA ASP A 148 0.48 20.59 -3.06
C ASP A 148 1.90 20.09 -3.33
N TRP A 149 2.29 20.04 -4.59
CA TRP A 149 3.58 19.49 -5.02
C TRP A 149 4.78 20.40 -4.73
N SER A 150 4.55 21.59 -4.16
CA SER A 150 5.60 22.54 -3.75
C SER A 150 6.04 22.35 -2.28
N LEU A 151 5.29 21.58 -1.51
CA LEU A 151 5.51 21.34 -0.08
C LEU A 151 5.95 19.90 0.17
N SER A 152 6.64 19.65 1.32
CA SER A 152 6.86 18.28 1.79
C SER A 152 5.52 17.62 2.13
N PHE A 153 5.42 16.30 1.92
CA PHE A 153 4.21 15.56 2.30
C PHE A 153 4.02 15.55 3.82
N HIS A 154 5.10 15.49 4.57
CA HIS A 154 5.04 15.60 6.03
C HIS A 154 4.32 16.87 6.45
N ASP A 155 4.79 18.04 6.01
CA ASP A 155 4.26 19.32 6.48
C ASP A 155 2.81 19.52 6.04
N GLN A 156 2.51 19.27 4.75
CA GLN A 156 1.18 19.48 4.23
C GLN A 156 0.12 18.52 4.79
N LEU A 157 0.49 17.27 5.14
CA LEU A 157 -0.44 16.29 5.68
C LEU A 157 -0.67 16.48 7.18
N VAL A 158 0.37 16.84 7.93
CA VAL A 158 0.27 17.12 9.37
C VAL A 158 -0.56 18.38 9.65
N ASP A 159 -0.57 19.35 8.73
CA ASP A 159 -1.35 20.60 8.86
C ASP A 159 -2.84 20.42 8.48
N GLN A 160 -3.27 19.23 8.09
CA GLN A 160 -4.67 18.99 7.73
C GLN A 160 -5.59 18.91 8.96
N ASN A 161 -6.80 19.46 8.85
CA ASN A 161 -7.80 19.45 9.91
C ASN A 161 -8.22 18.04 10.38
N TRP A 162 -8.04 17.02 9.55
CA TRP A 162 -8.34 15.64 9.85
C TRP A 162 -7.16 14.91 10.48
N PHE A 163 -5.94 15.48 10.45
CA PHE A 163 -4.76 14.86 11.03
C PHE A 163 -4.73 15.07 12.53
N MET A 164 -4.75 14.00 13.29
CA MET A 164 -4.68 14.07 14.76
C MET A 164 -3.23 14.08 15.21
N GLY A 165 -2.84 15.04 16.06
CA GLY A 165 -1.47 15.16 16.55
C GLY A 165 -0.93 13.90 17.22
N GLU A 166 -1.79 13.09 17.83
CA GLU A 166 -1.43 11.78 18.39
C GLU A 166 -0.96 10.77 17.35
N TRP A 167 -1.31 10.93 16.06
CA TRP A 167 -0.86 10.05 14.98
C TRP A 167 0.65 10.17 14.74
N LEU A 168 1.29 11.26 15.18
CA LEU A 168 2.74 11.39 15.22
C LEU A 168 3.42 10.44 16.22
N ASN A 169 2.65 9.73 17.05
CA ASN A 169 3.15 8.66 17.90
C ASN A 169 2.98 7.27 17.27
N ASP A 170 2.28 7.17 16.13
CA ASP A 170 2.16 5.91 15.38
C ASP A 170 3.34 5.75 14.40
N PRO A 171 4.26 4.81 14.66
CA PRO A 171 5.44 4.62 13.81
C PRO A 171 5.09 4.22 12.37
N THR A 172 3.89 3.68 12.12
CA THR A 172 3.42 3.35 10.77
C THR A 172 3.04 4.62 10.02
N VAL A 173 2.31 5.56 10.65
CA VAL A 173 1.96 6.84 10.05
C VAL A 173 3.22 7.66 9.76
N ILE A 174 4.13 7.77 10.75
CA ILE A 174 5.42 8.45 10.55
C ILE A 174 6.19 7.80 9.37
N GLY A 175 6.21 6.48 9.34
CA GLY A 175 6.88 5.73 8.27
C GLY A 175 6.29 6.02 6.88
N MET A 176 4.97 6.17 6.77
CA MET A 176 4.31 6.53 5.52
C MET A 176 4.65 7.97 5.10
N LEU A 177 4.65 8.92 6.04
CA LEU A 177 5.05 10.32 5.77
C LEU A 177 6.48 10.39 5.23
N VAL A 178 7.43 9.71 5.90
CA VAL A 178 8.83 9.65 5.45
C VAL A 178 8.96 8.99 4.06
N MET A 179 8.17 7.95 3.78
CA MET A 179 8.20 7.30 2.47
C MET A 179 7.66 8.21 1.36
N LEU A 180 6.62 9.00 1.64
CA LEU A 180 6.05 9.93 0.68
C LEU A 180 7.02 11.05 0.29
N ASP A 181 7.89 11.46 1.22
CA ASP A 181 8.93 12.47 1.00
C ASP A 181 10.24 11.90 0.40
N SER A 182 10.32 10.59 0.20
CA SER A 182 11.53 9.92 -0.32
C SER A 182 11.49 9.77 -1.83
#